data_1afe58b94161be75e9c1103514a6ff6f
#
_entry.id   1afe58b94161be75e9c1103514a6ff6f
#
_cell.length_a   1.000
_cell.length_b   1.000
_cell.length_c   1.000
_cell.angle_alpha   90.00
_cell.angle_beta   90.00
_cell.angle_gamma   90.00
#
_symmetry.space_group_name_H-M   'P 1'
#
loop_
_entity.id
_entity.type
_entity.pdbx_description
1 polymer ?
#
loop_
_entity_poly.entity_id
_entity_poly.type
_entity_poly.pdbx_seq_one_letter_code
_entity_poly.pdbx_strand_id
1 'polypeptide(L)'
;MDIGLVGLGKMGGNMRERMRRAGLTVVGYDHNLEVSDVDSLTALVEALPSPKVVWVMVPAGEATRVTVTELAGLLSAGDVIVDGGNSRWTDDLANAEMLKEHQIGYVDCGVSGGVWGLENGYALMYGGDADDVAKVQPAFDALKPPATDRGDFGSVHAGSVGAGHFSKMVHNGIEYAMMQAYAEGWELLEKAELTDNVTEVFRSWREGTVIRSWLLDLMVAALDEDPGLSKIAGYAEDSGEGRWTVEAGIEHAVATPAITAALYARFVSRQDDAPTMKAIAAMRNQFGGHAVRTPAKGGDAAGKSGTPDQAGAAKQAGAGTGHEAGES
;
A
#
# COMPACT_ATOMS: atom_id res chain seq x y z
N MET A 1 -30.61 -5.38 6.64
CA MET A 1 -30.02 -5.81 5.37
C MET A 1 -29.33 -7.13 5.59
N ASP A 2 -29.53 -8.09 4.71
CA ASP A 2 -28.82 -9.35 4.67
C ASP A 2 -27.77 -9.26 3.57
N ILE A 3 -26.54 -9.73 3.84
CA ILE A 3 -25.40 -9.62 2.92
C ILE A 3 -24.54 -10.89 3.02
N GLY A 4 -24.09 -11.37 1.88
CA GLY A 4 -23.07 -12.41 1.79
C GLY A 4 -21.67 -11.82 1.87
N LEU A 5 -20.75 -12.49 2.55
CA LEU A 5 -19.32 -12.09 2.57
C LEU A 5 -18.45 -13.31 2.23
N VAL A 6 -17.65 -13.18 1.18
CA VAL A 6 -16.72 -14.20 0.71
C VAL A 6 -15.30 -13.79 1.04
N GLY A 7 -14.56 -14.67 1.72
CA GLY A 7 -13.22 -14.42 2.21
C GLY A 7 -13.24 -13.85 3.63
N LEU A 8 -13.01 -14.73 4.62
CA LEU A 8 -13.09 -14.43 6.05
C LEU A 8 -11.70 -14.40 6.72
N GLY A 9 -10.70 -14.08 5.94
CA GLY A 9 -9.36 -13.75 6.47
C GLY A 9 -9.41 -12.57 7.43
N LYS A 10 -8.26 -12.06 7.84
CA LYS A 10 -8.15 -11.01 8.87
C LYS A 10 -9.05 -9.79 8.61
N MET A 11 -9.08 -9.30 7.35
CA MET A 11 -9.91 -8.13 7.00
C MET A 11 -11.39 -8.51 6.89
N GLY A 12 -11.73 -9.51 6.08
CA GLY A 12 -13.13 -9.90 5.88
C GLY A 12 -13.80 -10.38 7.17
N GLY A 13 -13.09 -11.12 8.02
CA GLY A 13 -13.58 -11.51 9.34
C GLY A 13 -13.90 -10.33 10.23
N ASN A 14 -13.03 -9.32 10.28
CA ASN A 14 -13.26 -8.08 11.02
C ASN A 14 -14.44 -7.28 10.44
N MET A 15 -14.56 -7.21 9.11
CA MET A 15 -15.68 -6.52 8.46
C MET A 15 -17.01 -7.23 8.74
N ARG A 16 -17.05 -8.58 8.68
CA ARG A 16 -18.22 -9.36 9.08
C ARG A 16 -18.65 -9.01 10.49
N GLU A 17 -17.73 -9.05 11.42
CA GLU A 17 -18.02 -8.74 12.83
C GLU A 17 -18.54 -7.31 13.00
N ARG A 18 -17.90 -6.33 12.35
CA ARG A 18 -18.34 -4.92 12.44
C ARG A 18 -19.74 -4.71 11.87
N MET A 19 -20.05 -5.30 10.72
CA MET A 19 -21.40 -5.24 10.13
C MET A 19 -22.43 -5.92 11.04
N ARG A 20 -22.10 -7.05 11.65
CA ARG A 20 -22.99 -7.73 12.62
C ARG A 20 -23.23 -6.88 13.86
N ARG A 21 -22.21 -6.21 14.41
CA ARG A 21 -22.35 -5.25 15.53
C ARG A 21 -23.27 -4.09 15.17
N ALA A 22 -23.30 -3.67 13.91
CA ALA A 22 -24.19 -2.63 13.40
C ALA A 22 -25.62 -3.14 13.10
N GLY A 23 -25.91 -4.42 13.33
CA GLY A 23 -27.24 -5.00 13.18
C GLY A 23 -27.56 -5.57 11.78
N LEU A 24 -26.56 -5.75 10.92
CA LEU A 24 -26.75 -6.44 9.64
C LEU A 24 -26.70 -7.96 9.85
N THR A 25 -27.50 -8.70 9.05
CA THR A 25 -27.36 -10.15 8.93
C THR A 25 -26.27 -10.46 7.93
N VAL A 26 -25.13 -11.02 8.35
CA VAL A 26 -24.02 -11.35 7.46
C VAL A 26 -23.82 -12.86 7.43
N VAL A 27 -23.95 -13.45 6.23
CA VAL A 27 -23.62 -14.86 5.97
C VAL A 27 -22.22 -14.90 5.35
N GLY A 28 -21.29 -15.55 6.02
CA GLY A 28 -19.88 -15.58 5.59
C GLY A 28 -19.48 -16.93 5.02
N TYR A 29 -18.68 -16.92 3.95
CA TYR A 29 -18.05 -18.09 3.36
C TYR A 29 -16.54 -17.88 3.17
N ASP A 30 -15.78 -18.92 3.49
CA ASP A 30 -14.34 -19.02 3.24
C ASP A 30 -13.99 -20.46 2.88
N HIS A 31 -12.90 -20.69 2.18
CA HIS A 31 -12.37 -22.04 1.95
C HIS A 31 -12.00 -22.76 3.26
N ASN A 32 -11.64 -22.00 4.29
CA ASN A 32 -11.52 -22.52 5.65
C ASN A 32 -12.92 -22.59 6.30
N LEU A 33 -13.49 -23.78 6.30
CA LEU A 33 -14.83 -24.01 6.84
C LEU A 33 -14.94 -23.78 8.36
N GLU A 34 -13.83 -23.73 9.10
CA GLU A 34 -13.86 -23.43 10.54
C GLU A 34 -14.32 -22.00 10.84
N VAL A 35 -14.15 -21.08 9.91
CA VAL A 35 -14.56 -19.67 10.06
C VAL A 35 -15.81 -19.33 9.25
N SER A 36 -16.30 -20.26 8.42
CA SER A 36 -17.47 -20.09 7.55
C SER A 36 -18.79 -20.33 8.29
N ASP A 37 -19.83 -19.61 7.87
CA ASP A 37 -21.21 -19.86 8.34
C ASP A 37 -21.91 -20.93 7.46
N VAL A 38 -21.43 -21.11 6.23
CA VAL A 38 -21.94 -22.06 5.21
C VAL A 38 -20.77 -22.79 4.54
N ASP A 39 -21.05 -23.88 3.84
CA ASP A 39 -20.04 -24.77 3.27
C ASP A 39 -19.68 -24.50 1.79
N SER A 40 -20.43 -23.63 1.14
CA SER A 40 -20.24 -23.34 -0.29
C SER A 40 -20.76 -21.95 -0.68
N LEU A 41 -20.29 -21.43 -1.85
CA LEU A 41 -20.85 -20.22 -2.44
C LEU A 41 -22.33 -20.40 -2.81
N THR A 42 -22.74 -21.58 -3.25
CA THR A 42 -24.15 -21.90 -3.52
C THR A 42 -25.00 -21.73 -2.25
N ALA A 43 -24.58 -22.33 -1.14
CA ALA A 43 -25.28 -22.21 0.13
C ALA A 43 -25.32 -20.75 0.65
N LEU A 44 -24.24 -19.98 0.42
CA LEU A 44 -24.22 -18.55 0.74
C LEU A 44 -25.28 -17.80 -0.06
N VAL A 45 -25.33 -17.99 -1.38
CA VAL A 45 -26.28 -17.30 -2.25
C VAL A 45 -27.73 -17.72 -1.95
N GLU A 46 -28.00 -19.01 -1.66
CA GLU A 46 -29.33 -19.51 -1.28
C GLU A 46 -29.82 -18.93 0.05
N ALA A 47 -28.93 -18.63 0.99
CA ALA A 47 -29.27 -18.06 2.27
C ALA A 47 -29.68 -16.56 2.21
N LEU A 48 -29.46 -15.89 1.08
CA LEU A 48 -29.74 -14.45 0.94
C LEU A 48 -31.09 -14.17 0.27
N PRO A 49 -31.85 -13.18 0.75
CA PRO A 49 -33.06 -12.69 0.07
C PRO A 49 -32.68 -11.86 -1.15
N SER A 50 -33.58 -11.80 -2.17
CA SER A 50 -33.42 -10.93 -3.31
C SER A 50 -33.92 -9.49 -3.03
N PRO A 51 -33.27 -8.44 -3.58
CA PRO A 51 -32.02 -8.51 -4.35
C PRO A 51 -30.83 -8.85 -3.45
N LYS A 52 -30.01 -9.78 -3.90
CA LYS A 52 -28.86 -10.27 -3.13
C LYS A 52 -27.67 -9.32 -3.27
N VAL A 53 -26.93 -9.14 -2.19
CA VAL A 53 -25.65 -8.42 -2.19
C VAL A 53 -24.58 -9.36 -1.67
N VAL A 54 -23.51 -9.55 -2.44
CA VAL A 54 -22.37 -10.39 -2.05
C VAL A 54 -21.09 -9.56 -2.07
N TRP A 55 -20.45 -9.42 -0.92
CA TRP A 55 -19.18 -8.71 -0.74
C TRP A 55 -18.02 -9.71 -0.81
N VAL A 56 -17.05 -9.45 -1.69
CA VAL A 56 -15.88 -10.31 -1.94
C VAL A 56 -14.64 -9.66 -1.31
N MET A 57 -13.92 -10.43 -0.48
CA MET A 57 -12.70 -10.04 0.25
C MET A 57 -11.58 -11.06 0.06
N VAL A 58 -11.41 -11.55 -1.16
CA VAL A 58 -10.36 -12.51 -1.50
C VAL A 58 -9.11 -11.82 -2.07
N PRO A 59 -7.96 -12.51 -2.21
CA PRO A 59 -6.78 -11.93 -2.84
C PRO A 59 -7.05 -11.43 -4.26
N ALA A 60 -6.49 -10.27 -4.59
CA ALA A 60 -6.64 -9.66 -5.91
C ALA A 60 -6.15 -10.55 -7.06
N GLY A 61 -6.65 -10.30 -8.24
CA GLY A 61 -6.29 -11.00 -9.47
C GLY A 61 -7.09 -12.28 -9.69
N GLU A 62 -6.43 -13.41 -9.86
CA GLU A 62 -7.08 -14.67 -10.24
C GLU A 62 -8.14 -15.14 -9.23
N ALA A 63 -7.88 -15.03 -7.94
CA ALA A 63 -8.83 -15.44 -6.90
C ALA A 63 -10.12 -14.62 -6.97
N THR A 64 -10.01 -13.30 -7.14
CA THR A 64 -11.18 -12.41 -7.31
C THR A 64 -11.93 -12.77 -8.61
N ARG A 65 -11.22 -12.90 -9.73
CA ARG A 65 -11.82 -13.22 -11.04
C ARG A 65 -12.60 -14.54 -11.00
N VAL A 66 -12.02 -15.59 -10.42
CA VAL A 66 -12.68 -16.89 -10.29
C VAL A 66 -13.92 -16.78 -9.42
N THR A 67 -13.83 -16.13 -8.27
CA THR A 67 -14.96 -15.95 -7.34
C THR A 67 -16.10 -15.16 -7.99
N VAL A 68 -15.79 -14.06 -8.67
CA VAL A 68 -16.80 -13.24 -9.38
C VAL A 68 -17.45 -14.03 -10.50
N THR A 69 -16.70 -14.83 -11.26
CA THR A 69 -17.23 -15.68 -12.33
C THR A 69 -18.17 -16.76 -11.78
N GLU A 70 -17.80 -17.41 -10.66
CA GLU A 70 -18.66 -18.41 -10.02
C GLU A 70 -19.96 -17.78 -9.49
N LEU A 71 -19.86 -16.62 -8.83
CA LEU A 71 -21.02 -15.87 -8.37
C LEU A 71 -21.94 -15.43 -9.51
N ALA A 72 -21.39 -15.07 -10.69
CA ALA A 72 -22.18 -14.74 -11.86
C ALA A 72 -23.09 -15.88 -12.32
N GLY A 73 -22.67 -17.13 -12.11
CA GLY A 73 -23.47 -18.32 -12.39
C GLY A 73 -24.54 -18.66 -11.34
N LEU A 74 -24.46 -18.07 -10.15
CA LEU A 74 -25.33 -18.34 -9.00
C LEU A 74 -26.34 -17.21 -8.74
N LEU A 75 -25.98 -15.97 -9.06
CA LEU A 75 -26.79 -14.78 -8.84
C LEU A 75 -27.77 -14.54 -9.98
N SER A 76 -28.73 -13.68 -9.77
CA SER A 76 -29.78 -13.32 -10.71
C SER A 76 -29.75 -11.85 -11.08
N ALA A 77 -30.46 -11.49 -12.14
CA ALA A 77 -30.63 -10.08 -12.56
C ALA A 77 -31.11 -9.20 -11.38
N GLY A 78 -30.44 -8.09 -11.19
CA GLY A 78 -30.71 -7.13 -10.11
C GLY A 78 -29.94 -7.39 -8.81
N ASP A 79 -29.23 -8.53 -8.67
CA ASP A 79 -28.30 -8.77 -7.57
C ASP A 79 -27.01 -7.95 -7.77
N VAL A 80 -26.19 -7.81 -6.74
CA VAL A 80 -24.97 -6.98 -6.75
C VAL A 80 -23.79 -7.73 -6.16
N ILE A 81 -22.65 -7.67 -6.83
CA ILE A 81 -21.34 -8.06 -6.31
C ILE A 81 -20.56 -6.81 -5.91
N VAL A 82 -19.98 -6.83 -4.70
CA VAL A 82 -19.04 -5.81 -4.24
C VAL A 82 -17.65 -6.44 -4.18
N ASP A 83 -16.71 -5.93 -4.95
CA ASP A 83 -15.29 -6.27 -4.78
C ASP A 83 -14.66 -5.30 -3.77
N GLY A 84 -14.41 -5.78 -2.56
CA GLY A 84 -13.75 -5.03 -1.49
C GLY A 84 -12.30 -5.48 -1.26
N GLY A 85 -11.75 -6.28 -2.16
CA GLY A 85 -10.35 -6.69 -2.16
C GLY A 85 -9.40 -5.53 -2.43
N ASN A 86 -8.13 -5.88 -2.61
CA ASN A 86 -7.12 -4.90 -3.01
C ASN A 86 -6.87 -5.01 -4.52
N SER A 87 -7.96 -4.96 -5.29
CA SER A 87 -7.99 -5.24 -6.71
C SER A 87 -7.46 -4.09 -7.56
N ARG A 88 -7.01 -4.42 -8.77
CA ARG A 88 -6.62 -3.41 -9.75
C ARG A 88 -7.87 -2.87 -10.45
N TRP A 89 -8.03 -1.56 -10.50
CA TRP A 89 -9.19 -0.90 -11.09
C TRP A 89 -9.50 -1.32 -12.53
N THR A 90 -8.49 -1.76 -13.31
CA THR A 90 -8.68 -2.29 -14.66
C THR A 90 -9.39 -3.64 -14.69
N ASP A 91 -9.21 -4.44 -13.64
CA ASP A 91 -9.87 -5.75 -13.51
C ASP A 91 -11.35 -5.55 -13.15
N ASP A 92 -11.69 -4.47 -12.42
CA ASP A 92 -13.08 -4.10 -12.14
C ASP A 92 -13.88 -3.84 -13.42
N LEU A 93 -13.27 -3.12 -14.38
CA LEU A 93 -13.91 -2.84 -15.66
C LEU A 93 -14.23 -4.14 -16.42
N ALA A 94 -13.30 -5.10 -16.40
CA ALA A 94 -13.49 -6.39 -17.07
C ALA A 94 -14.58 -7.24 -16.36
N ASN A 95 -14.55 -7.27 -15.01
CA ASN A 95 -15.56 -7.99 -14.23
C ASN A 95 -16.96 -7.39 -14.43
N ALA A 96 -17.08 -6.07 -14.38
CA ALA A 96 -18.35 -5.40 -14.61
C ALA A 96 -18.92 -5.64 -16.01
N GLU A 97 -18.07 -5.63 -17.02
CA GLU A 97 -18.51 -5.90 -18.41
C GLU A 97 -19.03 -7.34 -18.56
N MET A 98 -18.37 -8.31 -17.96
CA MET A 98 -18.82 -9.71 -17.94
C MET A 98 -20.17 -9.85 -17.20
N LEU A 99 -20.36 -9.16 -16.08
CA LEU A 99 -21.59 -9.22 -15.29
C LEU A 99 -22.80 -8.54 -15.94
N LYS A 100 -22.59 -7.58 -16.84
CA LYS A 100 -23.68 -6.96 -17.63
C LYS A 100 -24.49 -7.96 -18.43
N GLU A 101 -23.86 -9.00 -18.96
CA GLU A 101 -24.56 -10.07 -19.70
C GLU A 101 -25.56 -10.80 -18.82
N HIS A 102 -25.32 -10.85 -17.51
CA HIS A 102 -26.16 -11.46 -16.48
C HIS A 102 -27.10 -10.45 -15.81
N GLN A 103 -27.02 -9.16 -16.15
CA GLN A 103 -27.75 -8.07 -15.49
C GLN A 103 -27.48 -7.99 -13.98
N ILE A 104 -26.28 -8.35 -13.56
CA ILE A 104 -25.79 -8.29 -12.16
C ILE A 104 -25.00 -6.98 -12.01
N GLY A 105 -25.30 -6.22 -10.94
CA GLY A 105 -24.58 -5.02 -10.59
C GLY A 105 -23.17 -5.31 -10.06
N TYR A 106 -22.24 -4.38 -10.29
CA TYR A 106 -20.88 -4.45 -9.77
C TYR A 106 -20.48 -3.15 -9.12
N VAL A 107 -19.95 -3.25 -7.90
CA VAL A 107 -19.40 -2.13 -7.14
C VAL A 107 -17.99 -2.48 -6.71
N ASP A 108 -17.03 -1.68 -7.07
CA ASP A 108 -15.66 -1.77 -6.56
C ASP A 108 -15.51 -0.92 -5.30
N CYS A 109 -14.84 -1.41 -4.28
CA CYS A 109 -14.70 -0.73 -3.00
C CYS A 109 -13.29 -0.83 -2.44
N GLY A 110 -12.52 0.22 -2.58
CA GLY A 110 -11.25 0.37 -1.89
C GLY A 110 -11.47 0.57 -0.38
N VAL A 111 -10.91 -0.33 0.41
CA VAL A 111 -11.04 -0.35 1.87
C VAL A 111 -9.71 0.04 2.52
N SER A 112 -9.69 1.06 3.36
CA SER A 112 -8.52 1.49 4.13
C SER A 112 -8.83 1.52 5.64
N GLY A 113 -7.89 1.11 6.48
CA GLY A 113 -8.06 1.04 7.94
C GLY A 113 -7.35 -0.17 8.57
N GLY A 114 -6.95 -1.13 7.74
CA GLY A 114 -6.20 -2.30 8.18
C GLY A 114 -6.88 -3.06 9.31
N VAL A 115 -6.10 -3.61 10.21
CA VAL A 115 -6.59 -4.41 11.35
C VAL A 115 -7.35 -3.57 12.37
N TRP A 116 -7.12 -2.27 12.42
CA TRP A 116 -7.77 -1.34 13.33
C TRP A 116 -9.19 -0.97 12.92
N GLY A 117 -9.58 -1.30 11.68
CA GLY A 117 -10.89 -1.00 11.14
C GLY A 117 -12.05 -1.67 11.89
N LEU A 118 -11.81 -2.78 12.60
CA LEU A 118 -12.84 -3.40 13.43
C LEU A 118 -13.38 -2.42 14.47
N GLU A 119 -12.50 -1.68 15.14
CA GLU A 119 -12.88 -0.75 16.20
C GLU A 119 -13.09 0.68 15.67
N ASN A 120 -12.23 1.14 14.77
CA ASN A 120 -12.24 2.54 14.33
C ASN A 120 -13.08 2.79 13.08
N GLY A 121 -13.49 1.73 12.37
CA GLY A 121 -14.14 1.82 11.06
C GLY A 121 -13.13 1.85 9.91
N TYR A 122 -13.65 1.66 8.70
CA TYR A 122 -12.87 1.64 7.47
C TYR A 122 -13.20 2.85 6.62
N ALA A 123 -12.18 3.56 6.15
CA ALA A 123 -12.39 4.54 5.09
C ALA A 123 -12.69 3.80 3.78
N LEU A 124 -13.80 4.16 3.13
CA LEU A 124 -14.33 3.47 1.96
C LEU A 124 -14.40 4.41 0.76
N MET A 125 -13.81 3.99 -0.35
CA MET A 125 -13.90 4.66 -1.64
C MET A 125 -14.53 3.67 -2.61
N TYR A 126 -15.73 3.93 -3.10
CA TYR A 126 -16.45 2.98 -3.95
C TYR A 126 -16.86 3.59 -5.29
N GLY A 127 -16.89 2.72 -6.30
CA GLY A 127 -17.32 3.03 -7.67
C GLY A 127 -18.42 2.07 -8.10
N GLY A 128 -19.33 2.54 -8.94
CA GLY A 128 -20.44 1.74 -9.46
C GLY A 128 -21.65 2.59 -9.85
N ASP A 129 -22.65 1.95 -10.45
CA ASP A 129 -23.90 2.62 -10.75
C ASP A 129 -24.64 3.02 -9.47
N ALA A 130 -25.27 4.18 -9.48
CA ALA A 130 -25.91 4.75 -8.29
C ALA A 130 -26.98 3.84 -7.67
N ASP A 131 -27.74 3.12 -8.50
CA ASP A 131 -28.79 2.20 -8.05
C ASP A 131 -28.19 0.97 -7.36
N ASP A 132 -27.04 0.46 -7.82
CA ASP A 132 -26.33 -0.64 -7.20
C ASP A 132 -25.63 -0.21 -5.91
N VAL A 133 -24.99 0.95 -5.92
CA VAL A 133 -24.41 1.57 -4.71
C VAL A 133 -25.48 1.76 -3.63
N ALA A 134 -26.69 2.21 -3.98
CA ALA A 134 -27.79 2.40 -3.02
C ALA A 134 -28.21 1.09 -2.32
N LYS A 135 -28.13 -0.06 -3.01
CA LYS A 135 -28.41 -1.38 -2.41
C LYS A 135 -27.34 -1.76 -1.36
N VAL A 136 -26.11 -1.30 -1.53
CA VAL A 136 -24.98 -1.58 -0.64
C VAL A 136 -24.83 -0.55 0.49
N GLN A 137 -25.47 0.60 0.38
CA GLN A 137 -25.32 1.74 1.32
C GLN A 137 -25.38 1.36 2.81
N PRO A 138 -26.29 0.46 3.27
CA PRO A 138 -26.33 0.06 4.68
C PRO A 138 -25.03 -0.65 5.14
N ALA A 139 -24.35 -1.37 4.25
CA ALA A 139 -23.06 -2.00 4.55
C ALA A 139 -21.94 -0.94 4.64
N PHE A 140 -21.93 0.04 3.75
CA PHE A 140 -20.99 1.16 3.83
C PHE A 140 -21.17 1.94 5.15
N ASP A 141 -22.42 2.24 5.54
CA ASP A 141 -22.70 2.93 6.78
C ASP A 141 -22.28 2.15 8.03
N ALA A 142 -22.40 0.83 8.00
CA ALA A 142 -21.95 -0.04 9.09
C ALA A 142 -20.42 -0.11 9.20
N LEU A 143 -19.71 -0.06 8.06
CA LEU A 143 -18.27 -0.23 7.99
C LEU A 143 -17.49 1.07 8.22
N LYS A 144 -18.01 2.23 7.76
CA LYS A 144 -17.27 3.49 7.84
C LYS A 144 -16.94 3.90 9.29
N PRO A 145 -15.96 4.78 9.50
CA PRO A 145 -15.71 5.38 10.80
C PRO A 145 -16.93 6.16 11.30
N PRO A 146 -17.10 6.29 12.64
CA PRO A 146 -18.15 7.15 13.18
C PRO A 146 -17.92 8.61 12.76
N ALA A 147 -19.02 9.34 12.63
CA ALA A 147 -18.96 10.79 12.40
C ALA A 147 -18.17 11.48 13.52
N THR A 148 -17.40 12.50 13.14
CA THR A 148 -16.64 13.35 14.07
C THR A 148 -17.19 14.76 14.09
N ASP A 149 -16.62 15.63 14.91
CA ASP A 149 -16.91 17.08 14.92
C ASP A 149 -16.61 17.77 13.56
N ARG A 150 -15.79 17.14 12.70
CA ARG A 150 -15.50 17.60 11.33
C ARG A 150 -16.57 17.17 10.33
N GLY A 151 -17.43 16.18 10.66
CA GLY A 151 -18.46 15.64 9.79
C GLY A 151 -18.40 14.13 9.61
N ASP A 152 -19.22 13.61 8.70
CA ASP A 152 -19.33 12.20 8.33
C ASP A 152 -18.68 11.96 6.96
N PHE A 153 -17.35 11.85 6.94
CA PHE A 153 -16.55 11.79 5.72
C PHE A 153 -15.83 10.45 5.50
N GLY A 154 -16.16 9.43 6.27
CA GLY A 154 -15.45 8.14 6.23
C GLY A 154 -15.74 7.28 5.00
N SER A 155 -16.67 7.69 4.12
CA SER A 155 -16.96 6.97 2.88
C SER A 155 -17.32 7.91 1.74
N VAL A 156 -17.05 7.51 0.49
CA VAL A 156 -17.33 8.32 -0.69
C VAL A 156 -17.66 7.47 -1.91
N HIS A 157 -18.74 7.83 -2.62
CA HIS A 157 -19.00 7.36 -3.97
C HIS A 157 -18.09 8.15 -4.92
N ALA A 158 -17.00 7.53 -5.35
CA ALA A 158 -15.93 8.19 -6.09
C ALA A 158 -16.25 8.36 -7.59
N GLY A 159 -17.19 7.58 -8.11
CA GLY A 159 -17.58 7.62 -9.52
C GLY A 159 -18.13 6.30 -10.04
N SER A 160 -18.02 6.07 -11.36
CA SER A 160 -18.37 4.80 -11.99
C SER A 160 -17.47 3.66 -11.55
N VAL A 161 -17.78 2.44 -12.00
CA VAL A 161 -16.95 1.23 -11.75
C VAL A 161 -15.48 1.51 -12.02
N GLY A 162 -14.62 1.05 -11.12
CA GLY A 162 -13.17 1.25 -11.10
C GLY A 162 -12.73 2.49 -10.32
N ALA A 163 -13.62 3.48 -10.06
CA ALA A 163 -13.26 4.71 -9.38
C ALA A 163 -12.88 4.50 -7.90
N GLY A 164 -13.46 3.53 -7.24
CA GLY A 164 -13.15 3.19 -5.85
C GLY A 164 -11.73 2.65 -5.71
N HIS A 165 -11.40 1.58 -6.43
CA HIS A 165 -10.06 1.00 -6.42
C HIS A 165 -9.01 1.93 -7.00
N PHE A 166 -9.33 2.73 -8.03
CA PHE A 166 -8.42 3.77 -8.52
C PHE A 166 -8.09 4.79 -7.42
N SER A 167 -9.09 5.28 -6.70
CA SER A 167 -8.90 6.23 -5.60
C SER A 167 -8.08 5.61 -4.47
N LYS A 168 -8.34 4.33 -4.13
CA LYS A 168 -7.57 3.58 -3.13
C LYS A 168 -6.12 3.37 -3.56
N MET A 169 -5.89 3.04 -4.82
CA MET A 169 -4.56 2.89 -5.40
C MET A 169 -3.74 4.19 -5.27
N VAL A 170 -4.33 5.34 -5.61
CA VAL A 170 -3.68 6.65 -5.46
C VAL A 170 -3.39 6.96 -3.98
N HIS A 171 -4.35 6.69 -3.09
CA HIS A 171 -4.14 6.79 -1.64
C HIS A 171 -2.90 6.00 -1.20
N ASN A 172 -2.77 4.74 -1.63
CA ASN A 172 -1.63 3.91 -1.26
C ASN A 172 -0.31 4.39 -1.89
N GLY A 173 -0.34 4.97 -3.09
CA GLY A 173 0.83 5.63 -3.67
C GLY A 173 1.33 6.79 -2.79
N ILE A 174 0.41 7.62 -2.30
CA ILE A 174 0.71 8.72 -1.36
C ILE A 174 1.28 8.15 -0.05
N GLU A 175 0.67 7.09 0.48
CA GLU A 175 1.13 6.39 1.68
C GLU A 175 2.58 5.91 1.56
N TYR A 176 2.97 5.35 0.40
CA TYR A 176 4.36 4.94 0.13
C TYR A 176 5.33 6.12 0.25
N ALA A 177 5.00 7.25 -0.38
CA ALA A 177 5.83 8.45 -0.34
C ALA A 177 5.96 9.03 1.07
N MET A 178 4.86 9.04 1.82
CA MET A 178 4.86 9.51 3.22
C MET A 178 5.70 8.61 4.13
N MET A 179 5.55 7.29 4.02
CA MET A 179 6.38 6.34 4.79
C MET A 179 7.86 6.52 4.46
N GLN A 180 8.21 6.69 3.19
CA GLN A 180 9.59 6.90 2.76
C GLN A 180 10.16 8.19 3.35
N ALA A 181 9.40 9.29 3.33
CA ALA A 181 9.83 10.57 3.88
C ALA A 181 10.08 10.50 5.40
N TYR A 182 9.21 9.82 6.15
CA TYR A 182 9.44 9.61 7.58
C TYR A 182 10.67 8.74 7.85
N ALA A 183 10.86 7.67 7.07
CA ALA A 183 12.01 6.78 7.22
C ALA A 183 13.34 7.49 6.93
N GLU A 184 13.41 8.31 5.87
CA GLU A 184 14.58 9.13 5.54
C GLU A 184 14.86 10.16 6.63
N GLY A 185 13.83 10.82 7.15
CA GLY A 185 13.96 11.78 8.24
C GLY A 185 14.47 11.13 9.54
N TRP A 186 13.97 9.95 9.86
CA TRP A 186 14.43 9.17 11.00
C TRP A 186 15.90 8.78 10.84
N GLU A 187 16.29 8.20 9.72
CA GLU A 187 17.68 7.80 9.48
C GLU A 187 18.64 9.01 9.54
N LEU A 188 18.22 10.15 8.99
CA LEU A 188 19.02 11.38 9.02
C LEU A 188 19.27 11.85 10.48
N LEU A 189 18.24 11.83 11.32
CA LEU A 189 18.38 12.22 12.73
C LEU A 189 19.29 11.26 13.51
N GLU A 190 19.15 9.95 13.29
CA GLU A 190 20.02 8.94 13.90
C GLU A 190 21.49 9.09 13.47
N LYS A 191 21.73 9.38 12.20
CA LYS A 191 23.09 9.51 11.63
C LYS A 191 23.77 10.83 11.98
N ALA A 192 23.01 11.89 12.20
CA ALA A 192 23.56 13.21 12.44
C ALA A 192 24.18 13.37 13.86
N GLU A 193 23.80 12.49 14.80
CA GLU A 193 24.28 12.51 16.19
C GLU A 193 24.11 13.89 16.89
N LEU A 194 23.10 14.68 16.44
CA LEU A 194 22.79 15.99 16.99
C LEU A 194 21.63 15.96 17.98
N THR A 195 20.90 14.85 18.02
CA THR A 195 19.72 14.66 18.86
C THR A 195 19.94 13.47 19.78
N ASP A 196 19.74 13.68 21.09
CA ASP A 196 19.94 12.62 22.08
C ASP A 196 18.82 11.57 22.08
N ASN A 197 17.61 11.94 21.60
CA ASN A 197 16.44 11.07 21.61
C ASN A 197 15.53 11.30 20.40
N VAL A 198 15.79 10.57 19.34
CA VAL A 198 15.04 10.66 18.09
C VAL A 198 13.57 10.27 18.26
N THR A 199 13.27 9.29 19.14
CA THR A 199 11.89 8.89 19.44
C THR A 199 11.08 10.07 20.00
N GLU A 200 11.65 10.85 20.95
CA GLU A 200 10.97 12.01 21.52
C GLU A 200 10.78 13.15 20.49
N VAL A 201 11.71 13.30 19.54
CA VAL A 201 11.55 14.24 18.43
C VAL A 201 10.32 13.84 17.60
N PHE A 202 10.21 12.58 17.15
CA PHE A 202 9.05 12.08 16.43
C PHE A 202 7.75 12.21 17.23
N ARG A 203 7.79 11.90 18.54
CA ARG A 203 6.63 12.05 19.42
C ARG A 203 6.15 13.50 19.48
N SER A 204 7.07 14.47 19.55
CA SER A 204 6.71 15.89 19.58
C SER A 204 6.01 16.34 18.30
N TRP A 205 6.32 15.72 17.16
CA TRP A 205 5.71 16.07 15.88
C TRP A 205 4.27 15.62 15.73
N ARG A 206 3.79 14.70 16.57
CA ARG A 206 2.38 14.28 16.60
C ARG A 206 1.44 15.42 16.99
N GLU A 207 1.94 16.43 17.71
CA GLU A 207 1.17 17.53 18.22
C GLU A 207 1.60 18.85 17.59
N GLY A 208 0.66 19.54 16.93
CA GLY A 208 0.85 20.90 16.44
C GLY A 208 1.71 21.06 15.18
N THR A 209 2.27 20.00 14.60
CA THR A 209 3.03 20.10 13.35
C THR A 209 2.21 19.78 12.11
N VAL A 210 2.64 20.27 10.94
CA VAL A 210 1.95 20.03 9.65
C VAL A 210 2.11 18.60 9.13
N ILE A 211 3.09 17.85 9.64
CA ILE A 211 3.36 16.46 9.22
C ILE A 211 2.64 15.43 10.10
N ARG A 212 1.81 15.85 11.05
CA ARG A 212 1.08 14.90 11.88
C ARG A 212 0.16 14.02 11.01
N SER A 213 0.21 12.73 11.24
CA SER A 213 -0.60 11.74 10.53
C SER A 213 -0.69 10.45 11.34
N TRP A 214 -1.60 9.57 10.99
CA TRP A 214 -1.65 8.24 11.58
C TRP A 214 -0.36 7.43 11.30
N LEU A 215 0.28 7.62 10.14
CA LEU A 215 1.58 6.99 9.86
C LEU A 215 2.66 7.44 10.85
N LEU A 216 2.65 8.71 11.24
CA LEU A 216 3.55 9.21 12.28
C LEU A 216 3.27 8.56 13.65
N ASP A 217 1.99 8.37 14.00
CA ASP A 217 1.62 7.67 15.23
C ASP A 217 2.12 6.22 15.24
N LEU A 218 2.00 5.52 14.09
CA LEU A 218 2.52 4.16 13.93
C LEU A 218 4.05 4.10 13.99
N MET A 219 4.74 5.09 13.42
CA MET A 219 6.20 5.19 13.52
C MET A 219 6.63 5.38 14.97
N VAL A 220 5.99 6.26 15.73
CA VAL A 220 6.27 6.44 17.16
C VAL A 220 6.02 5.16 17.94
N ALA A 221 4.92 4.46 17.68
CA ALA A 221 4.65 3.18 18.35
C ALA A 221 5.76 2.14 18.07
N ALA A 222 6.27 2.06 16.84
CA ALA A 222 7.38 1.18 16.51
C ALA A 222 8.68 1.58 17.22
N LEU A 223 8.97 2.87 17.29
CA LEU A 223 10.15 3.40 18.02
C LEU A 223 10.05 3.25 19.52
N ASP A 224 8.85 3.22 20.10
CA ASP A 224 8.64 2.92 21.52
C ASP A 224 9.00 1.47 21.87
N GLU A 225 8.76 0.55 20.94
CA GLU A 225 9.09 -0.87 21.10
C GLU A 225 10.57 -1.18 20.83
N ASP A 226 11.18 -0.49 19.87
CA ASP A 226 12.57 -0.66 19.44
C ASP A 226 13.12 0.64 18.83
N PRO A 227 13.70 1.54 19.64
CA PRO A 227 14.13 2.87 19.19
C PRO A 227 15.09 2.86 17.99
N GLY A 228 15.96 1.84 17.92
CA GLY A 228 16.92 1.68 16.82
C GLY A 228 16.43 0.78 15.68
N LEU A 229 15.21 0.28 15.73
CA LEU A 229 14.62 -0.69 14.77
C LEU A 229 15.53 -1.91 14.52
N SER A 230 16.31 -2.29 15.54
CA SER A 230 17.36 -3.31 15.44
C SER A 230 16.84 -4.73 15.25
N LYS A 231 15.56 -4.96 15.56
CA LYS A 231 14.86 -6.25 15.42
C LYS A 231 14.24 -6.46 14.04
N ILE A 232 14.30 -5.45 13.18
CA ILE A 232 13.63 -5.45 11.86
C ILE A 232 14.71 -5.42 10.78
N ALA A 233 14.57 -6.31 9.78
CA ALA A 233 15.43 -6.28 8.60
C ALA A 233 15.04 -5.11 7.68
N GLY A 234 16.02 -4.50 7.02
CA GLY A 234 15.82 -3.43 6.03
C GLY A 234 15.24 -3.96 4.71
N TYR A 235 14.08 -4.60 4.77
CA TYR A 235 13.40 -5.25 3.65
C TYR A 235 11.93 -4.84 3.64
N ALA A 236 11.45 -4.27 2.51
CA ALA A 236 10.07 -3.87 2.35
C ALA A 236 9.47 -4.39 1.04
N GLU A 237 8.36 -5.12 1.15
CA GLU A 237 7.59 -5.55 -0.01
C GLU A 237 6.67 -4.42 -0.51
N ASP A 238 6.20 -4.56 -1.74
CA ASP A 238 5.10 -3.77 -2.28
C ASP A 238 3.89 -4.68 -2.56
N SER A 239 2.70 -4.17 -2.43
CA SER A 239 1.43 -4.87 -2.61
C SER A 239 0.79 -4.61 -3.98
N GLY A 240 1.50 -3.97 -4.88
CA GLY A 240 1.08 -3.67 -6.25
C GLY A 240 0.61 -2.23 -6.45
N GLU A 241 -0.07 -1.60 -5.49
CA GLU A 241 -0.69 -0.28 -5.69
C GLU A 241 0.30 0.83 -5.97
N GLY A 242 1.49 0.77 -5.36
CA GLY A 242 2.57 1.71 -5.68
C GLY A 242 3.00 1.62 -7.14
N ARG A 243 3.07 0.41 -7.71
CA ARG A 243 3.36 0.19 -9.13
C ARG A 243 2.24 0.72 -10.00
N TRP A 244 1.00 0.35 -9.71
CA TRP A 244 -0.17 0.78 -10.48
C TRP A 244 -0.33 2.30 -10.43
N THR A 245 0.00 2.96 -9.31
CA THR A 245 -0.03 4.43 -9.22
C THR A 245 1.01 5.06 -10.16
N VAL A 246 2.23 4.50 -10.23
CA VAL A 246 3.27 4.98 -11.15
C VAL A 246 2.88 4.73 -12.60
N GLU A 247 2.33 3.54 -12.91
CA GLU A 247 1.81 3.21 -14.24
C GLU A 247 0.70 4.17 -14.67
N ALA A 248 -0.26 4.45 -13.78
CA ALA A 248 -1.31 5.45 -14.03
C ALA A 248 -0.75 6.86 -14.24
N GLY A 249 0.29 7.23 -13.48
CA GLY A 249 1.02 8.49 -13.70
C GLY A 249 1.59 8.59 -15.11
N ILE A 250 2.17 7.52 -15.63
CA ILE A 250 2.69 7.45 -17.00
C ILE A 250 1.56 7.54 -18.02
N GLU A 251 0.48 6.75 -17.83
CA GLU A 251 -0.69 6.72 -18.72
C GLU A 251 -1.35 8.09 -18.86
N HIS A 252 -1.49 8.81 -17.75
CA HIS A 252 -2.14 10.13 -17.72
C HIS A 252 -1.16 11.31 -17.84
N ALA A 253 0.11 11.05 -18.14
CA ALA A 253 1.17 12.09 -18.23
C ALA A 253 1.28 12.95 -16.95
N VAL A 254 1.08 12.35 -15.77
CA VAL A 254 1.23 13.00 -14.46
C VAL A 254 2.56 12.58 -13.86
N ALA A 255 3.42 13.54 -13.55
CA ALA A 255 4.68 13.28 -12.89
C ALA A 255 4.46 12.88 -11.42
N THR A 256 4.96 11.70 -11.03
CA THR A 256 4.85 11.15 -9.67
C THR A 256 6.22 10.84 -9.05
N PRO A 257 7.18 11.81 -8.99
CA PRO A 257 8.56 11.52 -8.60
C PRO A 257 8.69 11.01 -7.16
N ALA A 258 7.94 11.55 -6.21
CA ALA A 258 7.99 11.09 -4.81
C ALA A 258 7.49 9.65 -4.65
N ILE A 259 6.37 9.30 -5.28
CA ILE A 259 5.81 7.94 -5.25
C ILE A 259 6.74 6.96 -5.96
N THR A 260 7.30 7.36 -7.09
CA THR A 260 8.25 6.54 -7.86
C THR A 260 9.53 6.27 -7.06
N ALA A 261 10.08 7.28 -6.39
CA ALA A 261 11.26 7.12 -5.54
C ALA A 261 11.00 6.14 -4.38
N ALA A 262 9.87 6.28 -3.70
CA ALA A 262 9.47 5.38 -2.62
C ALA A 262 9.28 3.93 -3.08
N LEU A 263 8.68 3.71 -4.27
CA LEU A 263 8.56 2.38 -4.87
C LEU A 263 9.94 1.78 -5.17
N TYR A 264 10.84 2.56 -5.76
CA TYR A 264 12.19 2.09 -6.13
C TYR A 264 13.06 1.82 -4.89
N ALA A 265 12.90 2.59 -3.81
CA ALA A 265 13.55 2.28 -2.54
C ALA A 265 13.17 0.88 -2.02
N ARG A 266 11.89 0.48 -2.15
CA ARG A 266 11.47 -0.89 -1.83
C ARG A 266 12.10 -1.94 -2.75
N PHE A 267 12.27 -1.65 -4.05
CA PHE A 267 12.97 -2.56 -4.96
C PHE A 267 14.43 -2.75 -4.55
N VAL A 268 15.10 -1.65 -4.17
CA VAL A 268 16.49 -1.67 -3.71
C VAL A 268 16.62 -2.45 -2.40
N SER A 269 15.68 -2.30 -1.46
CA SER A 269 15.72 -3.00 -0.17
C SER A 269 15.70 -4.52 -0.28
N ARG A 270 15.28 -5.05 -1.45
CA ARG A 270 15.19 -6.49 -1.73
C ARG A 270 16.38 -7.03 -2.52
N GLN A 271 17.39 -6.19 -2.81
CA GLN A 271 18.55 -6.57 -3.61
C GLN A 271 19.77 -6.78 -2.72
N ASP A 272 20.22 -8.02 -2.62
CA ASP A 272 21.55 -8.32 -2.10
C ASP A 272 22.59 -8.03 -3.17
N ASP A 273 23.63 -7.22 -2.86
CA ASP A 273 24.76 -6.96 -3.75
C ASP A 273 24.34 -6.48 -5.16
N ALA A 274 23.61 -5.36 -5.19
CA ALA A 274 22.88 -4.80 -6.33
C ALA A 274 23.65 -4.85 -7.67
N PRO A 275 23.18 -5.59 -8.70
CA PRO A 275 23.86 -5.73 -9.99
C PRO A 275 24.14 -4.39 -10.70
N THR A 276 23.23 -3.42 -10.53
CA THR A 276 23.38 -2.07 -11.08
C THR A 276 24.61 -1.37 -10.53
N MET A 277 24.84 -1.47 -9.22
CA MET A 277 26.01 -0.87 -8.56
C MET A 277 27.30 -1.56 -8.96
N LYS A 278 27.28 -2.86 -9.21
CA LYS A 278 28.43 -3.58 -9.78
C LYS A 278 28.82 -3.06 -11.17
N ALA A 279 27.84 -2.85 -12.04
CA ALA A 279 28.07 -2.29 -13.38
C ALA A 279 28.66 -0.87 -13.30
N ILE A 280 28.14 -0.03 -12.41
CA ILE A 280 28.67 1.32 -12.18
C ILE A 280 30.11 1.24 -11.64
N ALA A 281 30.38 0.40 -10.66
CA ALA A 281 31.73 0.20 -10.09
C ALA A 281 32.72 -0.28 -11.17
N ALA A 282 32.31 -1.24 -12.00
CA ALA A 282 33.11 -1.75 -13.10
C ALA A 282 33.44 -0.65 -14.12
N MET A 283 32.45 0.15 -14.55
CA MET A 283 32.69 1.27 -15.46
C MET A 283 33.62 2.32 -14.86
N ARG A 284 33.44 2.70 -13.60
CA ARG A 284 34.30 3.63 -12.89
C ARG A 284 35.75 3.12 -12.80
N ASN A 285 35.93 1.82 -12.61
CA ASN A 285 37.26 1.22 -12.64
C ASN A 285 37.92 1.32 -14.04
N GLN A 286 37.16 1.05 -15.11
CA GLN A 286 37.69 1.05 -16.47
C GLN A 286 38.09 2.44 -16.95
N PHE A 287 37.31 3.48 -16.71
CA PHE A 287 37.64 4.82 -17.20
C PHE A 287 38.53 5.66 -16.24
N GLY A 288 38.48 5.39 -14.94
CA GLY A 288 39.16 6.24 -13.94
C GLY A 288 40.11 5.47 -13.01
N GLY A 289 40.26 4.14 -13.17
CA GLY A 289 41.07 3.33 -12.26
C GLY A 289 40.58 3.28 -10.81
N HIS A 290 39.29 3.66 -10.57
CA HIS A 290 38.72 3.65 -9.21
C HIS A 290 38.72 2.24 -8.64
N ALA A 291 39.12 2.11 -7.37
CA ALA A 291 39.14 0.82 -6.69
C ALA A 291 37.71 0.21 -6.62
N VAL A 292 37.63 -1.09 -6.92
CA VAL A 292 36.41 -1.90 -6.73
C VAL A 292 36.56 -2.75 -5.49
N ARG A 293 35.47 -2.94 -4.76
CA ARG A 293 35.42 -3.91 -3.64
C ARG A 293 35.13 -5.29 -4.20
N THR A 294 35.84 -6.31 -3.74
CA THR A 294 35.50 -7.70 -4.03
C THR A 294 34.34 -8.14 -3.11
N PRO A 295 33.42 -9.00 -3.62
CA PRO A 295 32.39 -9.57 -2.77
C PRO A 295 32.98 -10.26 -1.53
N ALA A 296 32.37 -10.09 -0.36
CA ALA A 296 32.75 -10.86 0.82
C ALA A 296 32.57 -12.35 0.52
N LYS A 297 33.60 -13.15 0.75
CA LYS A 297 33.49 -14.62 0.71
C LYS A 297 32.45 -15.01 1.76
N GLY A 298 31.38 -15.68 1.37
CA GLY A 298 30.21 -16.00 2.19
C GLY A 298 30.56 -16.44 3.62
N GLY A 299 30.04 -15.72 4.58
CA GLY A 299 30.19 -15.96 6.02
C GLY A 299 30.67 -14.69 6.71
N ASP A 300 29.75 -13.88 7.18
CA ASP A 300 29.79 -12.85 8.22
C ASP A 300 29.10 -11.54 7.74
N ALA A 301 27.78 -11.58 7.67
CA ALA A 301 26.97 -10.37 7.66
C ALA A 301 26.76 -9.90 9.09
N ALA A 302 27.74 -9.20 9.64
CA ALA A 302 27.56 -8.40 10.85
C ALA A 302 28.58 -7.25 10.87
N GLY A 303 28.08 -6.04 10.61
CA GLY A 303 28.59 -4.79 11.16
C GLY A 303 30.02 -4.39 10.83
N LYS A 304 30.16 -3.43 9.89
CA LYS A 304 31.04 -2.26 10.11
C LYS A 304 30.68 -1.16 9.12
N SER A 305 29.97 -0.17 9.59
CA SER A 305 29.91 1.15 8.98
C SER A 305 31.30 1.79 9.04
N GLY A 306 32.03 1.75 7.95
CA GLY A 306 33.27 2.49 7.78
C GLY A 306 32.96 3.85 7.19
N THR A 307 33.21 4.91 7.94
CA THR A 307 33.29 6.29 7.46
C THR A 307 34.18 6.38 6.24
N PRO A 308 33.80 7.18 5.21
CA PRO A 308 34.67 7.42 4.07
C PRO A 308 35.89 8.24 4.51
N ASP A 309 37.06 7.67 4.32
CA ASP A 309 38.35 8.30 4.55
C ASP A 309 38.51 9.51 3.60
N GLN A 310 38.49 10.72 4.13
CA GLN A 310 38.84 11.97 3.45
C GLN A 310 40.38 12.08 3.38
N ALA A 311 41.02 11.23 2.59
CA ALA A 311 42.45 11.34 2.32
C ALA A 311 42.74 11.14 0.83
N GLY A 312 42.65 12.24 0.06
CA GLY A 312 42.97 12.17 -1.35
C GLY A 312 42.98 13.53 -2.10
N ALA A 313 43.07 14.63 -1.40
CA ALA A 313 43.19 15.95 -2.05
C ALA A 313 44.37 16.75 -1.48
N ALA A 314 45.57 16.33 -1.73
CA ALA A 314 46.76 17.18 -1.64
C ALA A 314 48.02 16.44 -2.12
N LYS A 315 48.31 16.44 -3.43
CA LYS A 315 49.66 16.34 -4.01
C LYS A 315 49.58 16.38 -5.52
N GLN A 316 49.51 17.60 -6.06
CA GLN A 316 50.09 17.97 -7.36
C GLN A 316 50.11 19.48 -7.45
N ALA A 317 51.09 20.08 -6.78
CA ALA A 317 51.57 21.41 -7.07
C ALA A 317 53.09 21.38 -6.80
N GLY A 318 53.86 21.39 -7.85
CA GLY A 318 55.30 21.57 -7.71
C GLY A 318 56.11 20.75 -8.69
N ALA A 319 56.32 21.26 -9.88
CA ALA A 319 57.60 21.24 -10.57
C ALA A 319 57.50 21.81 -11.98
N GLY A 320 58.29 22.82 -12.27
CA GLY A 320 58.76 23.10 -13.60
C GLY A 320 58.58 24.53 -14.08
N THR A 321 59.42 25.45 -13.53
CA THR A 321 60.37 26.31 -14.27
C THR A 321 59.86 27.02 -15.52
N GLY A 322 59.70 28.32 -15.49
CA GLY A 322 60.62 29.34 -16.04
C GLY A 322 60.68 29.37 -17.56
N HIS A 323 60.13 30.42 -18.18
CA HIS A 323 60.88 31.20 -19.17
C HIS A 323 60.31 32.62 -19.34
N GLU A 324 61.25 33.48 -19.52
CA GLU A 324 61.21 34.93 -19.58
C GLU A 324 60.41 35.55 -20.75
N ALA A 325 59.97 36.75 -20.49
CA ALA A 325 60.09 37.98 -21.24
C ALA A 325 59.70 38.03 -22.73
N GLY A 326 59.00 39.09 -23.08
CA GLY A 326 58.92 39.62 -24.43
C GLY A 326 57.76 40.57 -24.69
N GLU A 327 58.00 41.83 -24.45
CA GLU A 327 57.38 43.02 -24.98
C GLU A 327 56.57 42.89 -26.30
N SER A 328 55.39 43.41 -26.36
CA SER A 328 54.96 44.58 -27.12
C SER A 328 53.42 44.74 -27.04
#